data_abb3f3285ff9c559ba169e9b80ea5286
#
_entry.id   abb3f3285ff9c559ba169e9b80ea5286
#
_cell.length_a   1.000
_cell.length_b   1.000
_cell.length_c   1.000
_cell.angle_alpha   90.00
_cell.angle_beta   90.00
_cell.angle_gamma   90.00
#
_symmetry.space_group_name_H-M   'P 1'
#
loop_
_entity.id
_entity.type
_entity.pdbx_description
1 polymer ?
#
loop_
_entity_poly.entity_id
_entity_poly.type
_entity_poly.pdbx_seq_one_letter_code
_entity_poly.pdbx_strand_id
1 'polypeptide(L)'
;MNFEKYTDRARGFVQSAQSMAQREGHQQFAPEHLLKVLLDGPEGLAAGLIDRSGGNSRQALQAVEVALNKLPKVSGAGAGQVYLAQSLARVFDAAEKAGEKAGDSYVTVERLLLALTLDKDSEAGKILKAAGVTPQSLNAAVNALRKGRTADSASAENAYDALKKYARDLTQAARDGKLDPVI
;
A
#
# COMPACT_ATOMS: atom_id res chain seq x y z
N MET A 1 10.58 15.68 0.17
CA MET A 1 10.25 14.32 0.66
C MET A 1 11.52 13.59 1.05
N ASN A 2 11.55 13.04 2.22
CA ASN A 2 12.73 12.34 2.72
C ASN A 2 12.44 10.83 2.77
N PHE A 3 12.81 10.12 1.70
CA PHE A 3 12.57 8.69 1.61
C PHE A 3 13.46 7.87 2.56
N GLU A 4 14.47 8.48 3.18
CA GLU A 4 15.26 7.82 4.23
C GLU A 4 14.41 7.52 5.47
N LYS A 5 13.33 8.27 5.68
CA LYS A 5 12.38 8.03 6.76
C LYS A 5 11.25 7.07 6.38
N TYR A 6 11.35 6.43 5.24
CA TYR A 6 10.44 5.37 4.82
C TYR A 6 11.04 4.02 5.19
N THR A 7 10.19 3.06 5.51
CA THR A 7 10.67 1.69 5.73
C THR A 7 11.28 1.14 4.45
N ASP A 8 12.12 0.13 4.57
CA ASP A 8 12.73 -0.53 3.40
C ASP A 8 11.66 -1.04 2.44
N ARG A 9 10.60 -1.61 2.98
CA ARG A 9 9.49 -2.15 2.19
C ARG A 9 8.73 -1.03 1.48
N ALA A 10 8.41 0.06 2.17
CA ALA A 10 7.74 1.22 1.57
C ALA A 10 8.59 1.84 0.46
N ARG A 11 9.89 2.01 0.68
CA ARG A 11 10.81 2.51 -0.36
C ARG A 11 10.84 1.59 -1.57
N GLY A 12 10.86 0.28 -1.34
CA GLY A 12 10.84 -0.71 -2.43
C GLY A 12 9.61 -0.56 -3.31
N PHE A 13 8.44 -0.39 -2.71
CA PHE A 13 7.20 -0.17 -3.46
C PHE A 13 7.23 1.15 -4.25
N VAL A 14 7.72 2.22 -3.63
CA VAL A 14 7.82 3.52 -4.33
C VAL A 14 8.74 3.40 -5.54
N GLN A 15 9.90 2.76 -5.38
CA GLN A 15 10.84 2.54 -6.47
C GLN A 15 10.25 1.67 -7.58
N SER A 16 9.54 0.60 -7.20
CA SER A 16 8.88 -0.28 -8.17
C SER A 16 7.79 0.44 -8.95
N ALA A 17 7.03 1.30 -8.28
CA ALA A 17 5.98 2.09 -8.91
C ALA A 17 6.56 3.09 -9.92
N GLN A 18 7.64 3.77 -9.55
CA GLN A 18 8.33 4.70 -10.44
C GLN A 18 8.90 3.98 -11.66
N SER A 19 9.54 2.84 -11.45
CA SER A 19 10.08 2.01 -12.53
C SER A 19 8.98 1.54 -13.47
N MET A 20 7.81 1.17 -12.92
CA MET A 20 6.66 0.78 -13.74
C MET A 20 6.18 1.95 -14.61
N ALA A 21 6.07 3.15 -14.06
CA ALA A 21 5.66 4.33 -14.83
C ALA A 21 6.62 4.56 -16.00
N GLN A 22 7.92 4.45 -15.76
CA GLN A 22 8.95 4.62 -16.79
C GLN A 22 8.85 3.51 -17.84
N ARG A 23 8.76 2.26 -17.43
CA ARG A 23 8.69 1.10 -18.34
C ARG A 23 7.45 1.14 -19.22
N GLU A 24 6.32 1.60 -18.67
CA GLU A 24 5.07 1.70 -19.42
C GLU A 24 4.99 2.93 -20.32
N GLY A 25 6.01 3.78 -20.32
CA GLY A 25 6.03 4.98 -21.11
C GLY A 25 5.11 6.09 -20.60
N HIS A 26 4.74 6.06 -19.34
CA HIS A 26 3.93 7.09 -18.71
C HIS A 26 4.82 8.29 -18.37
N GLN A 27 4.32 9.49 -18.63
CA GLN A 27 5.09 10.71 -18.42
C GLN A 27 5.04 11.17 -16.97
N GLN A 28 4.02 10.77 -16.22
CA GLN A 28 3.87 11.11 -14.82
C GLN A 28 3.86 9.87 -13.94
N PHE A 29 4.56 9.99 -12.83
CA PHE A 29 4.49 9.03 -11.73
C PHE A 29 3.32 9.45 -10.84
N ALA A 30 2.26 8.66 -10.88
CA ALA A 30 0.95 9.00 -10.33
C ALA A 30 0.53 8.03 -9.22
N PRO A 31 -0.50 8.38 -8.42
CA PRO A 31 -1.01 7.47 -7.38
C PRO A 31 -1.44 6.10 -7.89
N GLU A 32 -1.91 6.00 -9.12
CA GLU A 32 -2.32 4.72 -9.74
C GLU A 32 -1.14 3.73 -9.79
N HIS A 33 0.06 4.21 -10.09
CA HIS A 33 1.26 3.36 -10.11
C HIS A 33 1.55 2.80 -8.71
N LEU A 34 1.47 3.65 -7.69
CA LEU A 34 1.70 3.22 -6.32
C LEU A 34 0.64 2.22 -5.87
N LEU A 35 -0.63 2.50 -6.14
CA LEU A 35 -1.72 1.58 -5.78
C LEU A 35 -1.53 0.22 -6.43
N LYS A 36 -1.17 0.20 -7.72
CA LYS A 36 -0.96 -1.05 -8.46
C LYS A 36 0.11 -1.92 -7.81
N VAL A 37 1.29 -1.36 -7.52
CA VAL A 37 2.38 -2.15 -6.93
C VAL A 37 2.05 -2.59 -5.50
N LEU A 38 1.33 -1.78 -4.73
CA LEU A 38 0.88 -2.18 -3.40
C LEU A 38 -0.06 -3.37 -3.46
N LEU A 39 -0.99 -3.38 -4.41
CA LEU A 39 -1.96 -4.47 -4.59
C LEU A 39 -1.31 -5.74 -5.14
N ASP A 40 -0.24 -5.61 -5.92
CA ASP A 40 0.52 -6.74 -6.47
C ASP A 40 1.56 -7.29 -5.50
N GLY A 41 1.72 -6.70 -4.33
CA GLY A 41 2.73 -7.11 -3.37
C GLY A 41 2.61 -8.60 -3.02
N PRO A 42 3.72 -9.38 -3.11
CA PRO A 42 3.66 -10.83 -2.91
C PRO A 42 3.25 -11.24 -1.49
N GLU A 43 3.48 -10.39 -0.51
CA GLU A 43 3.09 -10.65 0.88
C GLU A 43 1.62 -10.30 1.16
N GLY A 44 0.97 -9.60 0.23
CA GLY A 44 -0.46 -9.31 0.31
C GLY A 44 -0.87 -8.38 1.45
N LEU A 45 0.04 -7.55 1.97
CA LEU A 45 -0.26 -6.66 3.09
C LEU A 45 -1.37 -5.66 2.72
N ALA A 46 -1.21 -4.95 1.62
CA ALA A 46 -2.20 -3.94 1.21
C ALA A 46 -3.55 -4.58 0.85
N ALA A 47 -3.54 -5.66 0.08
CA ALA A 47 -4.76 -6.39 -0.28
C ALA A 47 -5.47 -6.93 0.97
N GLY A 48 -4.72 -7.49 1.89
CA GLY A 48 -5.27 -8.00 3.15
C GLY A 48 -5.91 -6.91 4.00
N LEU A 49 -5.30 -5.74 4.09
CA LEU A 49 -5.87 -4.61 4.83
C LEU A 49 -7.17 -4.12 4.18
N ILE A 50 -7.20 -4.02 2.85
CA ILE A 50 -8.41 -3.63 2.13
C ILE A 50 -9.54 -4.62 2.43
N ASP A 51 -9.27 -5.91 2.31
CA ASP A 51 -10.29 -6.95 2.53
C ASP A 51 -10.78 -6.93 3.99
N ARG A 52 -9.89 -6.75 4.96
CA ARG A 52 -10.26 -6.66 6.38
C ARG A 52 -11.04 -5.39 6.70
N SER A 53 -10.83 -4.33 5.94
CA SER A 53 -11.57 -3.09 6.13
C SER A 53 -13.02 -3.18 5.60
N GLY A 54 -13.38 -4.29 4.96
CA GLY A 54 -14.68 -4.47 4.33
C GLY A 54 -14.69 -4.12 2.85
N GLY A 55 -13.53 -3.78 2.27
CA GLY A 55 -13.40 -3.49 0.85
C GLY A 55 -13.14 -4.75 0.02
N ASN A 56 -12.97 -4.55 -1.27
CA ASN A 56 -12.71 -5.62 -2.24
C ASN A 56 -11.39 -5.33 -2.97
N SER A 57 -10.32 -5.97 -2.54
CA SER A 57 -8.99 -5.75 -3.11
C SER A 57 -8.90 -6.17 -4.58
N ARG A 58 -9.60 -7.23 -4.97
CA ARG A 58 -9.62 -7.70 -6.36
C ARG A 58 -10.27 -6.66 -7.27
N GLN A 59 -11.38 -6.07 -6.84
CA GLN A 59 -12.04 -5.00 -7.58
C GLN A 59 -11.12 -3.79 -7.73
N ALA A 60 -10.42 -3.41 -6.66
CA ALA A 60 -9.46 -2.31 -6.70
C ALA A 60 -8.33 -2.59 -7.68
N LEU A 61 -7.79 -3.80 -7.69
CA LEU A 61 -6.73 -4.20 -8.61
C LEU A 61 -7.20 -4.11 -10.07
N GLN A 62 -8.37 -4.67 -10.38
CA GLN A 62 -8.92 -4.60 -11.73
C GLN A 62 -9.16 -3.15 -12.17
N ALA A 63 -9.68 -2.32 -11.28
CA ALA A 63 -9.95 -0.92 -11.59
C ALA A 63 -8.68 -0.11 -11.83
N VAL A 64 -7.62 -0.35 -11.04
CA VAL A 64 -6.36 0.37 -11.24
C VAL A 64 -5.66 -0.07 -12.53
N GLU A 65 -5.78 -1.35 -12.91
CA GLU A 65 -5.24 -1.83 -14.19
C GLU A 65 -5.93 -1.13 -15.37
N VAL A 66 -7.24 -0.98 -15.31
CA VAL A 66 -8.00 -0.24 -16.33
C VAL A 66 -7.56 1.23 -16.37
N ALA A 67 -7.40 1.86 -15.20
CA ALA A 67 -6.97 3.26 -15.12
C ALA A 67 -5.56 3.45 -15.72
N LEU A 68 -4.64 2.54 -15.44
CA LEU A 68 -3.28 2.58 -15.97
C LEU A 68 -3.26 2.43 -17.50
N ASN A 69 -4.11 1.56 -18.03
CA ASN A 69 -4.19 1.37 -19.49
C ASN A 69 -4.74 2.60 -20.22
N LYS A 70 -5.45 3.48 -19.52
CA LYS A 70 -5.98 4.73 -20.10
C LYS A 70 -4.98 5.87 -20.06
N LEU A 71 -3.88 5.75 -19.33
CA LEU A 71 -2.89 6.81 -19.26
C LEU A 71 -2.15 6.95 -20.60
N PRO A 72 -1.90 8.19 -21.04
CA PRO A 72 -1.17 8.41 -22.28
C PRO A 72 0.24 7.85 -22.19
N LYS A 73 0.68 7.21 -23.28
CA LYS A 73 2.06 6.72 -23.42
C LYS A 73 2.83 7.68 -24.31
N VAL A 74 4.06 8.00 -23.91
CA VAL A 74 4.94 8.90 -24.65
C VAL A 74 6.04 8.07 -25.30
N SER A 75 6.30 8.31 -26.60
CA SER A 75 7.39 7.69 -27.34
C SER A 75 8.21 8.77 -28.04
N GLY A 76 9.43 8.41 -28.44
CA GLY A 76 10.33 9.35 -29.13
C GLY A 76 11.14 10.21 -28.14
N ALA A 77 11.35 11.48 -28.54
CA ALA A 77 12.15 12.43 -27.77
C ALA A 77 11.45 12.81 -26.48
N GLY A 78 11.66 12.38 -25.38
CA GLY A 78 10.97 12.57 -24.10
C GLY A 78 10.50 11.28 -23.50
N ALA A 79 10.59 10.18 -24.23
CA ALA A 79 10.34 8.87 -23.68
C ALA A 79 11.35 8.55 -22.56
N GLY A 80 10.88 7.97 -21.47
CA GLY A 80 11.73 7.65 -20.33
C GLY A 80 11.87 8.76 -19.29
N GLN A 81 11.38 9.96 -19.58
CA GLN A 81 11.31 11.03 -18.59
C GLN A 81 10.02 10.89 -17.80
N VAL A 82 10.12 10.77 -16.48
CA VAL A 82 8.98 10.61 -15.59
C VAL A 82 9.00 11.72 -14.56
N TYR A 83 7.89 12.44 -14.47
CA TYR A 83 7.73 13.55 -13.53
C TYR A 83 6.80 13.12 -12.41
N LEU A 84 7.12 13.54 -11.20
CA LEU A 84 6.27 13.27 -10.04
C LEU A 84 4.96 14.05 -10.18
N ALA A 85 3.83 13.35 -10.22
CA ALA A 85 2.52 14.00 -10.25
C ALA A 85 2.27 14.71 -8.92
N GLN A 86 1.64 15.89 -8.99
CA GLN A 86 1.27 16.66 -7.80
C GLN A 86 0.37 15.85 -6.86
N SER A 87 -0.54 15.07 -7.42
CA SER A 87 -1.41 14.19 -6.64
C SER A 87 -0.64 13.16 -5.84
N LEU A 88 0.46 12.62 -6.39
CA LEU A 88 1.30 11.66 -5.66
C LEU A 88 2.15 12.37 -4.60
N ALA A 89 2.63 13.57 -4.88
CA ALA A 89 3.34 14.36 -3.87
C ALA A 89 2.43 14.61 -2.66
N ARG A 90 1.15 14.88 -2.88
CA ARG A 90 0.17 15.02 -1.79
C ARG A 90 -0.02 13.73 -1.01
N VAL A 91 0.00 12.58 -1.69
CA VAL A 91 -0.09 11.27 -1.03
C VAL A 91 1.09 11.04 -0.09
N PHE A 92 2.31 11.32 -0.55
CA PHE A 92 3.50 11.19 0.29
C PHE A 92 3.45 12.11 1.50
N ASP A 93 3.03 13.36 1.31
CA ASP A 93 2.88 14.33 2.41
C ASP A 93 1.83 13.83 3.42
N ALA A 94 0.69 13.35 2.94
CA ALA A 94 -0.36 12.82 3.80
C ALA A 94 0.10 11.57 4.58
N ALA A 95 0.89 10.70 3.94
CA ALA A 95 1.44 9.51 4.60
C ALA A 95 2.41 9.90 5.73
N GLU A 96 3.27 10.87 5.47
CA GLU A 96 4.21 11.39 6.48
C GLU A 96 3.48 11.98 7.67
N LYS A 97 2.46 12.81 7.41
CA LYS A 97 1.64 13.43 8.47
C LYS A 97 0.86 12.40 9.27
N ALA A 98 0.27 11.41 8.61
CA ALA A 98 -0.46 10.34 9.29
C ALA A 98 0.46 9.53 10.19
N GLY A 99 1.67 9.24 9.73
CA GLY A 99 2.67 8.54 10.52
C GLY A 99 3.09 9.34 11.75
N GLU A 100 3.41 10.61 11.59
CA GLU A 100 3.79 11.49 12.69
C GLU A 100 2.67 11.57 13.75
N LYS A 101 1.44 11.73 13.31
CA LYS A 101 0.28 11.79 14.20
C LYS A 101 0.11 10.51 15.00
N ALA A 102 0.47 9.38 14.43
CA ALA A 102 0.37 8.07 15.09
C ALA A 102 1.62 7.71 15.91
N GLY A 103 2.64 8.57 15.93
CA GLY A 103 3.88 8.34 16.66
C GLY A 103 4.90 7.51 15.91
N ASP A 104 4.76 7.33 14.60
CA ASP A 104 5.70 6.59 13.77
C ASP A 104 6.95 7.40 13.48
N SER A 105 8.11 6.75 13.54
CA SER A 105 9.38 7.34 13.09
C SER A 105 9.64 7.09 11.61
N TYR A 106 8.95 6.12 11.01
CA TYR A 106 9.10 5.73 9.60
C TYR A 106 7.73 5.66 8.93
N VAL A 107 7.69 6.07 7.65
CA VAL A 107 6.50 5.89 6.81
C VAL A 107 6.44 4.44 6.37
N THR A 108 5.33 3.79 6.64
CA THR A 108 5.12 2.38 6.35
C THR A 108 4.22 2.18 5.13
N VAL A 109 4.16 0.95 4.65
CA VAL A 109 3.29 0.54 3.53
C VAL A 109 1.83 0.86 3.83
N GLU A 110 1.36 0.54 5.04
CA GLU A 110 -0.03 0.79 5.43
C GLU A 110 -0.36 2.28 5.54
N ARG A 111 0.61 3.13 5.87
CA ARG A 111 0.39 4.58 5.87
C ARG A 111 0.31 5.13 4.45
N LEU A 112 1.08 4.58 3.52
CA LEU A 112 0.95 4.92 2.09
C LEU A 112 -0.44 4.55 1.57
N LEU A 113 -0.93 3.36 1.91
CA LEU A 113 -2.27 2.92 1.51
C LEU A 113 -3.35 3.84 2.10
N LEU A 114 -3.23 4.18 3.39
CA LEU A 114 -4.16 5.10 4.05
C LEU A 114 -4.15 6.48 3.35
N ALA A 115 -2.98 6.98 3.01
CA ALA A 115 -2.85 8.27 2.33
C ALA A 115 -3.54 8.27 0.97
N LEU A 116 -3.50 7.15 0.24
CA LEU A 116 -4.22 7.00 -1.03
C LEU A 116 -5.74 7.14 -0.82
N THR A 117 -6.28 6.64 0.29
CA THR A 117 -7.72 6.78 0.58
C THR A 117 -8.11 8.20 0.95
N LEU A 118 -7.17 8.99 1.47
CA LEU A 118 -7.44 10.36 1.90
C LEU A 118 -7.53 11.35 0.74
N ASP A 119 -6.89 11.06 -0.40
CA ASP A 119 -6.94 11.91 -1.59
C ASP A 119 -8.14 11.51 -2.47
N LYS A 120 -9.29 12.07 -2.14
CA LYS A 120 -10.57 11.75 -2.81
C LYS A 120 -10.62 12.18 -4.27
N ASP A 121 -9.77 13.13 -4.67
CA ASP A 121 -9.78 13.68 -6.02
C ASP A 121 -8.89 12.89 -6.98
N SER A 122 -7.96 12.09 -6.46
CA SER A 122 -7.13 11.24 -7.29
C SER A 122 -7.91 10.03 -7.81
N GLU A 123 -7.49 9.50 -8.96
CA GLU A 123 -8.08 8.28 -9.50
C GLU A 123 -7.93 7.11 -8.53
N ALA A 124 -6.76 6.99 -7.89
CA ALA A 124 -6.52 5.95 -6.89
C ALA A 124 -7.50 6.04 -5.71
N GLY A 125 -7.74 7.26 -5.22
CA GLY A 125 -8.71 7.47 -4.14
C GLY A 125 -10.13 7.09 -4.54
N LYS A 126 -10.52 7.43 -5.75
CA LYS A 126 -11.83 7.05 -6.31
C LYS A 126 -11.97 5.54 -6.45
N ILE A 127 -10.93 4.87 -6.92
CA ILE A 127 -10.89 3.40 -7.05
C ILE A 127 -11.09 2.73 -5.70
N LEU A 128 -10.37 3.18 -4.67
CA LEU A 128 -10.48 2.62 -3.33
C LEU A 128 -11.88 2.85 -2.73
N LYS A 129 -12.43 4.04 -2.92
CA LYS A 129 -13.79 4.35 -2.45
C LYS A 129 -14.82 3.44 -3.13
N ALA A 130 -14.72 3.28 -4.44
CA ALA A 130 -15.63 2.40 -5.21
C ALA A 130 -15.49 0.95 -4.79
N ALA A 131 -14.31 0.53 -4.35
CA ALA A 131 -14.06 -0.82 -3.83
C ALA A 131 -14.50 -1.01 -2.37
N GLY A 132 -15.13 0.00 -1.78
CA GLY A 132 -15.67 -0.08 -0.43
C GLY A 132 -14.70 0.26 0.70
N VAL A 133 -13.58 0.92 0.38
CA VAL A 133 -12.57 1.30 1.38
C VAL A 133 -12.79 2.75 1.79
N THR A 134 -12.93 2.99 3.09
CA THR A 134 -12.95 4.34 3.65
C THR A 134 -11.69 4.57 4.48
N PRO A 135 -11.27 5.84 4.66
CA PRO A 135 -10.13 6.11 5.54
C PRO A 135 -10.35 5.58 6.95
N GLN A 136 -11.56 5.67 7.48
CA GLN A 136 -11.91 5.22 8.82
C GLN A 136 -11.80 3.69 8.95
N SER A 137 -12.40 2.96 8.01
CA SER A 137 -12.38 1.50 8.04
C SER A 137 -10.96 0.95 7.83
N LEU A 138 -10.19 1.58 6.95
CA LEU A 138 -8.81 1.18 6.72
C LEU A 138 -7.94 1.47 7.94
N ASN A 139 -8.10 2.64 8.56
CA ASN A 139 -7.35 2.98 9.76
C ASN A 139 -7.65 2.01 10.91
N ALA A 140 -8.89 1.59 11.07
CA ALA A 140 -9.26 0.56 12.05
C ALA A 140 -8.55 -0.76 11.76
N ALA A 141 -8.46 -1.19 10.50
CA ALA A 141 -7.75 -2.40 10.11
C ALA A 141 -6.24 -2.28 10.38
N VAL A 142 -5.65 -1.12 10.11
CA VAL A 142 -4.24 -0.83 10.40
C VAL A 142 -3.97 -0.93 11.91
N ASN A 143 -4.82 -0.32 12.73
CA ASN A 143 -4.67 -0.35 14.17
C ASN A 143 -4.79 -1.77 14.72
N ALA A 144 -5.70 -2.56 14.19
CA ALA A 144 -5.85 -3.97 14.55
C ALA A 144 -4.60 -4.79 14.20
N LEU A 145 -3.99 -4.51 13.05
CA LEU A 145 -2.75 -5.16 12.63
C LEU A 145 -1.58 -4.80 13.54
N ARG A 146 -1.47 -3.53 13.90
CA ARG A 146 -0.35 -3.02 14.69
C ARG A 146 -0.44 -3.33 16.17
N LYS A 147 -1.62 -3.46 16.71
CA LYS A 147 -1.85 -3.75 18.14
C LYS A 147 -1.09 -2.80 19.08
N GLY A 148 -1.17 -1.51 18.78
CA GLY A 148 -0.51 -0.48 19.57
C GLY A 148 0.96 -0.24 19.25
N ARG A 149 1.52 -0.94 18.28
CA ARG A 149 2.92 -0.75 17.87
C ARG A 149 3.08 0.48 17.00
N THR A 150 4.21 1.16 17.17
CA THR A 150 4.63 2.25 16.28
C THR A 150 5.73 1.75 15.36
N ALA A 151 5.90 2.41 14.22
CA ALA A 151 6.92 2.05 13.24
C ALA A 151 8.23 2.75 13.59
N ASP A 152 9.06 2.10 14.38
CA ASP A 152 10.29 2.67 14.96
C ASP A 152 11.55 2.24 14.24
N SER A 153 11.45 1.40 13.21
CA SER A 153 12.59 0.90 12.45
C SER A 153 12.28 0.81 10.97
N ALA A 154 13.32 0.75 10.16
CA ALA A 154 13.20 0.58 8.71
C ALA A 154 12.57 -0.76 8.31
N SER A 155 12.49 -1.73 9.23
CA SER A 155 11.93 -3.06 8.98
C SER A 155 10.67 -3.33 9.80
N ALA A 156 9.94 -2.27 10.18
CA ALA A 156 8.78 -2.38 11.07
C ALA A 156 7.70 -3.36 10.60
N GLU A 157 7.42 -3.39 9.28
CA GLU A 157 6.38 -4.29 8.75
C GLU A 157 6.72 -5.77 8.92
N ASN A 158 7.99 -6.12 9.02
CA ASN A 158 8.39 -7.51 9.18
C ASN A 158 7.84 -8.12 10.48
N ALA A 159 7.72 -7.32 11.52
CA ALA A 159 7.24 -7.77 12.82
C ALA A 159 5.77 -8.22 12.76
N TYR A 160 4.89 -7.42 12.16
CA TYR A 160 3.47 -7.79 12.10
C TYR A 160 3.16 -8.77 10.97
N ASP A 161 3.96 -8.83 9.91
CA ASP A 161 3.87 -9.89 8.91
C ASP A 161 4.21 -11.25 9.51
N ALA A 162 5.26 -11.33 10.30
CA ALA A 162 5.64 -12.57 10.98
C ALA A 162 4.53 -13.06 11.90
N LEU A 163 3.92 -12.16 12.67
CA LEU A 163 2.80 -12.51 13.54
C LEU A 163 1.58 -13.01 12.77
N LYS A 164 1.28 -12.38 11.63
CA LYS A 164 0.16 -12.77 10.78
C LYS A 164 0.38 -14.16 10.17
N LYS A 165 1.57 -14.43 9.67
CA LYS A 165 1.94 -15.74 9.13
C LYS A 165 1.87 -16.83 10.18
N TYR A 166 2.41 -16.55 11.35
CA TYR A 166 2.38 -17.49 12.48
C TYR A 166 0.95 -17.86 12.88
N ALA A 167 0.07 -16.88 13.00
CA ALA A 167 -1.34 -17.11 13.33
C ALA A 167 -2.05 -17.96 12.27
N ARG A 168 -1.79 -17.72 10.99
CA ARG A 168 -2.36 -18.51 9.88
C ARG A 168 -1.86 -19.94 9.91
N ASP A 169 -0.58 -20.14 10.13
CA ASP A 169 0.03 -21.47 10.16
C ASP A 169 -0.53 -22.31 11.32
N LEU A 170 -0.73 -21.69 12.48
CA LEU A 170 -1.37 -22.34 13.62
C LEU A 170 -2.82 -22.73 13.33
N THR A 171 -3.57 -21.85 12.69
CA THR A 171 -4.95 -22.13 12.31
C THR A 171 -5.03 -23.27 11.30
N GLN A 172 -4.17 -23.28 10.32
CA GLN A 172 -4.12 -24.34 9.31
C GLN A 172 -3.72 -25.67 9.94
N ALA A 173 -2.74 -25.67 10.82
CA ALA A 173 -2.30 -26.87 11.53
C ALA A 173 -3.42 -27.45 12.40
N ALA A 174 -4.22 -26.61 13.05
CA ALA A 174 -5.39 -27.04 13.80
C ALA A 174 -6.44 -27.70 12.92
N ARG A 175 -6.72 -27.13 11.74
CA ARG A 175 -7.65 -27.70 10.75
C ARG A 175 -7.17 -29.05 10.22
N ASP A 176 -5.86 -29.20 10.08
CA ASP A 176 -5.26 -30.43 9.59
C ASP A 176 -5.05 -31.48 10.70
N GLY A 177 -5.41 -31.16 11.94
CA GLY A 177 -5.25 -32.05 13.08
C GLY A 177 -3.78 -32.29 13.47
N LYS A 178 -2.90 -31.37 13.13
CA LYS A 178 -1.46 -31.50 13.36
C LYS A 178 -0.96 -30.84 14.64
N LEU A 179 -1.82 -30.08 15.31
CA LEU A 179 -1.47 -29.47 16.59
C LEU A 179 -1.65 -30.50 17.70
N ASP A 180 -0.58 -30.74 18.45
CA ASP A 180 -0.68 -31.54 19.66
C ASP A 180 -1.48 -30.75 20.70
N PRO A 181 -2.37 -31.44 21.45
CA PRO A 181 -3.06 -30.80 22.56
C PRO A 181 -2.04 -30.31 23.56
N VAL A 182 -2.04 -29.00 23.80
CA VAL A 182 -1.20 -28.43 24.86
C VAL A 182 -1.93 -28.63 26.18
N ILE A 183 -1.35 -29.38 26.98
CA ILE A 183 -1.89 -29.67 28.32
C ILE A 183 -1.41 -28.62 29.30
#